data_0dd17f2fdaa9e3183e06bce306fc08f1
#
_entry.id   0dd17f2fdaa9e3183e06bce306fc08f1
#
_cell.length_a   1.000
_cell.length_b   1.000
_cell.length_c   1.000
_cell.angle_alpha   90.00
_cell.angle_beta   90.00
_cell.angle_gamma   90.00
#
_symmetry.space_group_name_H-M   'P 1'
#
loop_
_entity.id
_entity.type
_entity.pdbx_description
1 polymer ?
#
loop_
_entity_poly.entity_id
_entity_poly.type
_entity_poly.pdbx_seq_one_letter_code
_entity_poly.pdbx_strand_id
1 'polypeptide(L)' 'MARGINEYKNGYDFYKDSETNQIWQVDNHGQEGPYLFSFDQKTVFNFWTDYPDKLTPEQIEIFKKENPTMAELK' A
#
# COMPACT_ATOMS: atom_id res chain seq x y z
N MET A 1 21.43 -4.01 4.76
CA MET A 1 20.64 -4.83 4.92
C MET A 1 19.31 -4.41 5.02
N ALA A 2 18.42 -5.03 4.46
CA ALA A 2 17.09 -4.66 4.40
C ALA A 2 16.51 -4.59 5.75
N ARG A 3 15.64 -3.69 5.93
CA ARG A 3 15.07 -3.56 7.16
C ARG A 3 13.65 -3.54 7.02
N GLY A 4 13.10 -4.18 6.07
CA GLY A 4 11.68 -4.23 5.87
C GLY A 4 10.96 -4.71 7.10
N ILE A 5 9.75 -4.26 7.27
CA ILE A 5 8.87 -4.67 8.34
C ILE A 5 7.77 -5.51 7.72
N ASN A 6 7.53 -6.67 8.31
CA ASN A 6 6.53 -7.58 7.76
C ASN A 6 5.60 -8.06 8.86
N GLU A 7 4.30 -7.96 8.64
CA GLU A 7 3.30 -8.42 9.59
C GLU A 7 2.20 -9.16 8.87
N TYR A 8 1.77 -10.28 9.43
CA TYR A 8 0.65 -11.03 8.90
C TYR A 8 -0.56 -10.71 9.76
N LYS A 9 -1.60 -10.14 9.16
CA LYS A 9 -2.73 -9.68 9.93
C LYS A 9 -3.96 -9.71 9.05
N ASN A 10 -5.07 -10.14 9.62
CA ASN A 10 -6.35 -10.16 8.91
C ASN A 10 -6.32 -10.95 7.61
N GLY A 11 -5.45 -11.97 7.55
CA GLY A 11 -5.37 -12.81 6.37
C GLY A 11 -4.46 -12.29 5.28
N TYR A 12 -3.75 -11.21 5.52
CA TYR A 12 -2.85 -10.60 4.54
C TYR A 12 -1.45 -10.50 5.08
N ASP A 13 -0.47 -10.57 4.18
CA ASP A 13 0.92 -10.31 4.53
C ASP A 13 1.19 -8.85 4.18
N PHE A 14 1.35 -8.02 5.20
CA PHE A 14 1.66 -6.61 5.02
C PHE A 14 3.14 -6.39 5.19
N TYR A 15 3.72 -5.50 4.41
CA TYR A 15 5.12 -5.16 4.58
C TYR A 15 5.39 -3.73 4.17
N LYS A 16 6.45 -3.16 4.69
CA LYS A 16 6.89 -1.83 4.28
C LYS A 16 8.39 -1.73 4.48
N ASP A 17 9.01 -0.80 3.76
CA ASP A 17 10.45 -0.69 3.74
C ASP A 17 11.02 -0.04 5.00
N SER A 18 10.22 0.77 5.68
CA SER A 18 10.70 1.52 6.81
C SER A 18 9.59 1.77 7.80
N GLU A 19 9.94 1.92 9.06
CA GLU A 19 8.93 2.22 10.08
C GLU A 19 8.25 3.55 9.85
N THR A 20 8.91 4.45 9.12
CA THR A 20 8.34 5.77 8.88
C THR A 20 7.32 5.76 7.75
N ASN A 21 7.26 4.70 6.98
CA ASN A 21 6.25 4.63 5.92
C ASN A 21 4.89 4.52 6.55
N GLN A 22 3.92 5.21 5.97
CA GLN A 22 2.55 5.15 6.47
C GLN A 22 1.69 4.18 5.68
N ILE A 23 2.20 3.66 4.59
CA ILE A 23 1.47 2.74 3.72
C ILE A 23 2.09 1.37 3.80
N TRP A 24 1.25 0.37 4.01
CA TRP A 24 1.68 -1.01 4.00
C TRP A 24 1.41 -1.59 2.62
N GLN A 25 2.39 -2.30 2.09
CA GLN A 25 2.20 -3.04 0.85
C GLN A 25 1.61 -4.40 1.21
N VAL A 26 0.85 -4.98 0.31
CA VAL A 26 0.27 -6.30 0.53
C VAL A 26 0.90 -7.27 -0.45
N ASP A 27 1.41 -8.37 0.08
CA ASP A 27 2.06 -9.38 -0.74
C ASP A 27 1.02 -10.24 -1.44
N ASN A 28 1.11 -10.32 -2.76
CA ASN A 28 0.19 -11.11 -3.55
C ASN A 28 0.63 -12.55 -3.71
N HIS A 29 1.64 -12.96 -2.97
CA HIS A 29 2.14 -14.34 -3.03
C HIS A 29 2.55 -14.73 -4.45
N GLY A 30 3.22 -13.80 -5.13
CA GLY A 30 3.75 -14.09 -6.45
C GLY A 30 2.76 -13.96 -7.58
N GLN A 31 1.52 -13.66 -7.28
CA GLN A 31 0.54 -13.47 -8.34
C GLN A 31 0.73 -12.13 -9.00
N GLU A 32 0.46 -12.07 -10.28
CA GLU A 32 0.51 -10.82 -10.98
C GLU A 32 -0.84 -10.15 -10.93
N GLY A 33 -0.86 -8.87 -11.17
CA GLY A 33 -2.13 -8.17 -11.27
C GLY A 33 -2.24 -7.02 -10.30
N PRO A 34 -3.13 -7.12 -9.33
CA PRO A 34 -3.43 -5.93 -8.54
C PRO A 34 -2.27 -5.50 -7.65
N TYR A 35 -2.12 -4.18 -7.54
CA TYR A 35 -1.19 -3.59 -6.60
C TYR A 35 -2.03 -3.25 -5.38
N LEU A 36 -1.84 -3.98 -4.30
CA LEU A 36 -2.64 -3.83 -3.10
C LEU A 36 -1.86 -3.11 -2.02
N PHE A 37 -2.55 -2.26 -1.28
CA PHE A 37 -1.92 -1.53 -0.20
C PHE A 37 -2.94 -1.20 0.88
N SER A 38 -2.44 -0.80 2.04
CA SER A 38 -3.32 -0.49 3.16
C SER A 38 -2.67 0.57 4.04
N PHE A 39 -3.48 1.37 4.71
CA PHE A 39 -2.97 2.35 5.66
C PHE A 39 -3.10 1.85 7.09
N ASP A 40 -4.09 1.02 7.36
CA ASP A 40 -4.40 0.60 8.73
C ASP A 40 -4.36 -0.91 8.94
N GLN A 41 -3.95 -1.65 7.91
CA GLN A 41 -3.90 -3.11 7.95
C GLN A 41 -5.27 -3.74 8.16
N LYS A 42 -6.32 -2.97 7.89
CA LYS A 42 -7.68 -3.50 7.95
C LYS A 42 -8.36 -3.35 6.62
N THR A 43 -8.26 -2.17 6.01
CA THR A 43 -8.87 -1.91 4.71
C THR A 43 -7.79 -2.01 3.65
N VAL A 44 -7.95 -2.93 2.73
CA VAL A 44 -6.99 -3.14 1.65
C VAL A 44 -7.54 -2.49 0.40
N PHE A 45 -6.74 -1.64 -0.22
CA PHE A 45 -7.11 -0.96 -1.44
C PHE A 45 -6.39 -1.55 -2.62
N ASN A 46 -7.06 -1.55 -3.78
CA ASN A 46 -6.45 -1.95 -5.04
C ASN A 46 -6.16 -0.67 -5.81
N PHE A 47 -4.88 -0.45 -6.13
CA PHE A 47 -4.47 0.80 -6.78
C PHE A 47 -5.25 1.05 -8.08
N TRP A 48 -5.47 -0.01 -8.86
CA TRP A 48 -6.05 0.16 -10.16
C TRP A 48 -7.54 0.46 -10.13
N THR A 49 -8.25 -0.05 -9.14
CA THR A 49 -9.70 0.11 -9.06
C THR A 49 -10.16 1.09 -7.99
N ASP A 50 -9.36 1.28 -6.95
CA ASP A 50 -9.76 2.08 -5.80
C ASP A 50 -9.09 3.45 -5.71
N TYR A 51 -7.90 3.57 -6.24
CA TYR A 51 -7.17 4.82 -6.15
C TYR A 51 -7.56 5.71 -7.33
N PRO A 52 -7.79 6.98 -7.16
CA PRO A 52 -7.82 7.70 -5.88
C PRO A 52 -9.22 7.82 -5.28
N ASP A 53 -10.23 7.34 -5.97
CA ASP A 53 -11.63 7.64 -5.64
C ASP A 53 -12.06 7.15 -4.27
N LYS A 54 -11.52 6.04 -3.83
CA LYS A 54 -11.91 5.48 -2.55
C LYS A 54 -11.08 5.98 -1.39
N LEU A 55 -10.09 6.81 -1.67
CA LEU A 55 -9.21 7.33 -0.62
C LEU A 55 -9.66 8.71 -0.19
N THR A 56 -9.39 9.06 1.07
CA THR A 56 -9.63 10.42 1.54
C THR A 56 -8.55 11.33 0.99
N PRO A 57 -8.76 12.65 1.01
CA PRO A 57 -7.72 13.56 0.55
C PRO A 57 -6.40 13.41 1.29
N GLU A 58 -6.45 13.12 2.58
CA GLU A 58 -5.23 12.89 3.35
C GLU A 58 -4.50 11.64 2.87
N GLN A 59 -5.25 10.59 2.60
CA GLN A 59 -4.66 9.34 2.13
C GLN A 59 -4.03 9.51 0.77
N ILE A 60 -4.66 10.30 -0.09
CA ILE A 60 -4.11 10.58 -1.41
C ILE A 60 -2.78 11.31 -1.28
N GLU A 61 -2.71 12.29 -0.38
CA GLU A 61 -1.47 13.02 -0.18
C GLU A 61 -0.36 12.10 0.31
N ILE A 62 -0.68 11.23 1.24
CA ILE A 62 0.30 10.28 1.75
C ILE A 62 0.78 9.36 0.64
N PHE A 63 -0.15 8.89 -0.20
CA PHE A 63 0.21 8.00 -1.29
C PHE A 63 1.15 8.70 -2.28
N LYS A 64 0.84 9.94 -2.63
CA LYS A 64 1.67 10.68 -3.57
C LYS A 64 3.07 10.93 -3.00
N LYS A 65 3.15 11.14 -1.70
CA LYS A 65 4.41 11.40 -1.07
C LYS A 65 5.28 10.15 -1.03
N GLU A 66 4.70 9.01 -0.72
CA GLU A 66 5.47 7.79 -0.56
C GLU A 66 5.65 7.01 -1.86
N ASN A 67 4.74 7.18 -2.80
CA ASN A 67 4.80 6.46 -4.06
C ASN A 67 4.58 7.41 -5.24
N PRO A 68 5.47 8.38 -5.42
CA PRO A 68 5.25 9.38 -6.46
C PRO A 68 5.19 8.80 -7.86
N THR A 69 5.99 7.78 -8.12
CA THR A 69 5.99 7.16 -9.45
C THR A 69 4.68 6.46 -9.74
N MET A 70 4.18 5.70 -8.76
CA MET A 70 2.91 5.03 -8.93
C MET A 70 1.77 6.03 -9.07
N ALA A 71 1.82 7.11 -8.30
CA ALA A 71 0.75 8.11 -8.34
C ALA A 71 0.63 8.75 -9.72
N GLU A 72 1.72 8.81 -10.47
CA GLU A 72 1.69 9.41 -11.78
C GLU A 72 1.02 8.52 -12.83
N LEU A 73 0.84 7.25 -12.52
CA LEU A 73 0.22 6.33 -13.47
C LEU A 73 -1.30 6.55 -13.58
N LYS A 74 -1.88 7.27 -12.66
CA LYS A 74 -3.30 7.59 -12.70
C LYS A 74 -3.54 9.12 -12.53
#